data_f42d98e7be4d237622e59f0c543cdeca
#
_entry.id   f42d98e7be4d237622e59f0c543cdeca
#
_cell.length_a   1.000
_cell.length_b   1.000
_cell.length_c   1.000
_cell.angle_alpha   90.00
_cell.angle_beta   90.00
_cell.angle_gamma   90.00
#
_symmetry.space_group_name_H-M   'P 1'
#
loop_
_entity.id
_entity.type
_entity.pdbx_description
1 polymer ?
#
loop_
_entity_poly.entity_id
_entity_poly.type
_entity_poly.pdbx_seq_one_letter_code
_entity_poly.pdbx_strand_id
1 'polypeptide(L)'
;MKNLGYYNGNFGPLEEMTIPMNDRAGYFGDGVYEATLARNGKIFALEDHLNRFYNSAGLIKIPVPYTRQELTDILYSMLEKMDDSEILVYWQLTRGTAIRNHIFPDASVKPNLWITMKPGKNSNPDRALKLTSTEDTRFLHCNIKTLNLLPNVMAAQKAEEAGCGECIFHRGDIVTECAHSNVSILKDGVFITHPTDHYILPGISRMHLIQECKRLRIPVDETPFTMKELYEADEIIVSSSTKLIVRGCELEGKPVGGKAPELFKKLQDAYLERFQRETGN
;
A
#
# COMPACT_ATOMS: atom_id res chain seq x y z
N MET A 1 -21.80 -0.68 11.69
CA MET A 1 -22.13 -0.15 10.33
C MET A 1 -21.33 -0.91 9.28
N LYS A 2 -21.87 -1.11 8.08
CA LYS A 2 -21.12 -1.80 7.00
C LYS A 2 -20.06 -0.91 6.36
N ASN A 3 -20.39 0.36 6.06
CA ASN A 3 -19.45 1.33 5.49
C ASN A 3 -19.51 2.60 6.33
N LEU A 4 -18.37 3.11 6.73
CA LEU A 4 -18.29 4.29 7.59
C LEU A 4 -17.34 5.32 6.97
N GLY A 5 -17.78 6.56 6.90
CA GLY A 5 -17.01 7.72 6.50
C GLY A 5 -16.79 8.67 7.67
N TYR A 6 -15.66 9.40 7.65
CA TYR A 6 -15.33 10.47 8.57
C TYR A 6 -14.74 11.64 7.78
N TYR A 7 -15.12 12.84 8.14
CA TYR A 7 -14.55 14.07 7.60
C TYR A 7 -14.48 15.15 8.69
N ASN A 8 -13.26 15.50 9.10
CA ASN A 8 -12.98 16.61 10.04
C ASN A 8 -13.88 16.62 11.29
N GLY A 9 -14.06 15.49 11.97
CA GLY A 9 -14.86 15.36 13.20
C GLY A 9 -16.30 14.85 12.99
N ASN A 10 -16.81 14.87 11.76
CA ASN A 10 -18.13 14.34 11.46
C ASN A 10 -17.99 12.92 10.88
N PHE A 11 -18.82 11.99 11.31
CA PHE A 11 -18.87 10.63 10.79
C PHE A 11 -20.31 10.18 10.55
N GLY A 12 -20.47 9.26 9.59
CA GLY A 12 -21.76 8.69 9.20
C GLY A 12 -21.60 7.61 8.14
N PRO A 13 -22.70 7.09 7.58
CA PRO A 13 -22.65 6.19 6.43
C PRO A 13 -21.80 6.81 5.31
N LEU A 14 -20.92 6.02 4.72
CA LEU A 14 -19.99 6.53 3.70
C LEU A 14 -20.71 7.22 2.55
N GLU A 15 -21.85 6.69 2.15
CA GLU A 15 -22.64 7.17 1.02
C GLU A 15 -23.30 8.53 1.26
N GLU A 16 -23.39 8.96 2.53
CA GLU A 16 -23.97 10.26 2.94
C GLU A 16 -22.89 11.32 3.20
N MET A 17 -21.59 10.92 3.20
CA MET A 17 -20.51 11.85 3.46
C MET A 17 -20.24 12.75 2.25
N THR A 18 -19.98 14.02 2.54
CA THR A 18 -19.65 15.03 1.52
C THR A 18 -18.35 15.73 1.86
N ILE A 19 -17.63 16.15 0.83
CA ILE A 19 -16.41 16.95 0.94
C ILE A 19 -16.58 18.26 0.18
N PRO A 20 -15.92 19.35 0.60
CA PRO A 20 -15.97 20.62 -0.14
C PRO A 20 -15.48 20.46 -1.57
N MET A 21 -16.21 21.03 -2.53
CA MET A 21 -15.89 20.93 -3.96
C MET A 21 -14.53 21.54 -4.31
N ASN A 22 -14.05 22.50 -3.53
CA ASN A 22 -12.75 23.17 -3.70
C ASN A 22 -11.67 22.62 -2.73
N ASP A 23 -11.82 21.41 -2.22
CA ASP A 23 -10.69 20.68 -1.63
C ASP A 23 -9.58 20.50 -2.67
N ARG A 24 -8.34 20.80 -2.28
CA ARG A 24 -7.19 20.77 -3.18
C ARG A 24 -6.87 19.38 -3.73
N ALA A 25 -7.29 18.32 -3.04
CA ALA A 25 -7.18 16.96 -3.56
C ALA A 25 -7.94 16.78 -4.88
N GLY A 26 -9.13 17.38 -5.03
CA GLY A 26 -9.93 17.33 -6.25
C GLY A 26 -9.29 18.01 -7.46
N TYR A 27 -8.43 19.00 -7.23
CA TYR A 27 -7.74 19.72 -8.32
C TYR A 27 -6.36 19.15 -8.65
N PHE A 28 -5.61 18.74 -7.62
CA PHE A 28 -4.16 18.51 -7.74
C PHE A 28 -3.72 17.16 -7.20
N GLY A 29 -4.59 16.39 -6.56
CA GLY A 29 -4.16 15.26 -5.74
C GLY A 29 -3.25 15.72 -4.58
N ASP A 30 -3.46 16.93 -4.05
CA ASP A 30 -2.61 17.59 -3.06
C ASP A 30 -2.87 17.02 -1.66
N GLY A 31 -2.32 15.83 -1.42
CA GLY A 31 -2.50 15.11 -0.19
C GLY A 31 -1.74 13.77 -0.14
N VAL A 32 -1.81 13.14 1.02
CA VAL A 32 -1.22 11.84 1.31
C VAL A 32 -2.27 10.90 1.88
N TYR A 33 -2.02 9.59 1.79
CA TYR A 33 -2.97 8.59 2.30
C TYR A 33 -2.27 7.39 2.92
N GLU A 34 -3.04 6.61 3.66
CA GLU A 34 -2.68 5.27 4.14
C GLU A 34 -3.83 4.29 3.94
N ALA A 35 -3.48 3.03 3.88
CA ALA A 35 -4.45 1.94 3.85
C ALA A 35 -3.85 0.69 4.50
N THR A 36 -4.62 0.07 5.40
CA THR A 36 -4.25 -1.19 6.06
C THR A 36 -5.49 -2.00 6.38
N LEU A 37 -5.31 -3.20 6.90
CA LEU A 37 -6.38 -4.05 7.42
C LEU A 37 -6.48 -3.87 8.94
N ALA A 38 -7.69 -3.95 9.44
CA ALA A 38 -7.95 -4.24 10.85
C ALA A 38 -8.63 -5.59 10.94
N ARG A 39 -8.31 -6.35 11.99
CA ARG A 39 -8.94 -7.65 12.27
C ARG A 39 -9.12 -7.78 13.78
N ASN A 40 -10.26 -8.33 14.20
CA ASN A 40 -10.59 -8.53 15.61
C ASN A 40 -10.42 -7.25 16.46
N GLY A 41 -10.81 -6.10 15.92
CA GLY A 41 -10.69 -4.81 16.60
C GLY A 41 -9.27 -4.24 16.70
N LYS A 42 -8.28 -4.79 15.97
CA LYS A 42 -6.89 -4.33 15.96
C LYS A 42 -6.45 -3.92 14.56
N ILE A 43 -5.89 -2.73 14.42
CA ILE A 43 -5.35 -2.24 13.16
C ILE A 43 -3.93 -2.79 12.97
N PHE A 44 -3.72 -3.50 11.87
CA PHE A 44 -2.42 -4.11 11.55
C PHE A 44 -1.34 -3.05 11.29
N ALA A 45 -0.19 -3.20 11.93
CA ALA A 45 1.01 -2.36 11.77
C ALA A 45 0.72 -0.85 11.89
N LEU A 46 -0.20 -0.45 12.78
CA LEU A 46 -0.66 0.96 12.89
C LEU A 46 0.49 1.93 13.05
N GLU A 47 1.45 1.66 13.94
CA GLU A 47 2.61 2.54 14.19
C GLU A 47 3.47 2.74 12.94
N ASP A 48 3.72 1.68 12.17
CA ASP A 48 4.48 1.77 10.92
C ASP A 48 3.73 2.61 9.88
N HIS A 49 2.42 2.43 9.79
CA HIS A 49 1.55 3.24 8.91
C HIS A 49 1.52 4.71 9.35
N LEU A 50 1.42 5.00 10.63
CA LEU A 50 1.50 6.37 11.15
C LEU A 50 2.87 6.98 10.85
N ASN A 51 3.97 6.26 11.07
CA ASN A 51 5.32 6.71 10.75
C ASN A 51 5.41 7.15 9.28
N ARG A 52 4.93 6.32 8.35
CA ARG A 52 4.96 6.63 6.91
C ARG A 52 4.02 7.79 6.55
N PHE A 53 2.84 7.85 7.15
CA PHE A 53 1.88 8.94 6.95
C PHE A 53 2.45 10.31 7.30
N TYR A 54 2.99 10.45 8.52
CA TYR A 54 3.60 11.71 8.96
C TYR A 54 4.84 12.07 8.14
N ASN A 55 5.66 11.07 7.77
CA ASN A 55 6.80 11.29 6.88
C ASN A 55 6.35 11.78 5.50
N SER A 56 5.37 11.12 4.88
CA SER A 56 4.82 11.51 3.56
C SER A 56 4.24 12.92 3.58
N ALA A 57 3.46 13.26 4.62
CA ALA A 57 2.90 14.60 4.79
C ALA A 57 4.02 15.65 4.92
N GLY A 58 5.06 15.36 5.72
CA GLY A 58 6.22 16.23 5.90
C GLY A 58 6.99 16.49 4.62
N LEU A 59 7.21 15.46 3.79
CA LEU A 59 7.92 15.57 2.50
C LEU A 59 7.22 16.51 1.51
N ILE A 60 5.89 16.61 1.55
CA ILE A 60 5.12 17.59 0.74
C ILE A 60 4.66 18.81 1.56
N LYS A 61 5.22 19.00 2.75
CA LYS A 61 4.97 20.16 3.63
C LYS A 61 3.48 20.37 3.96
N ILE A 62 2.75 19.30 4.23
CA ILE A 62 1.41 19.37 4.80
C ILE A 62 1.53 19.20 6.32
N PRO A 63 1.20 20.23 7.13
CA PRO A 63 1.19 20.08 8.59
C PRO A 63 0.05 19.15 9.01
N VAL A 64 0.37 18.06 9.71
CA VAL A 64 -0.66 17.18 10.26
C VAL A 64 -1.20 17.81 11.54
N PRO A 65 -2.51 18.21 11.60
CA PRO A 65 -3.06 18.95 12.73
C PRO A 65 -3.46 18.04 13.91
N TYR A 66 -3.05 16.77 13.88
CA TYR A 66 -3.33 15.77 14.91
C TYR A 66 -2.00 15.21 15.44
N THR A 67 -1.93 14.97 16.75
CA THR A 67 -0.91 14.11 17.32
C THR A 67 -1.16 12.66 16.88
N ARG A 68 -0.12 11.80 17.00
CA ARG A 68 -0.27 10.37 16.72
C ARG A 68 -1.38 9.72 17.56
N GLN A 69 -1.46 10.09 18.85
CA GLN A 69 -2.47 9.57 19.75
C GLN A 69 -3.88 9.99 19.33
N GLU A 70 -4.10 11.27 19.02
CA GLU A 70 -5.41 11.76 18.54
C GLU A 70 -5.86 11.04 17.26
N LEU A 71 -4.96 10.86 16.29
CA LEU A 71 -5.30 10.12 15.07
C LEU A 71 -5.60 8.64 15.37
N THR A 72 -4.82 8.02 16.25
CA THR A 72 -5.06 6.66 16.72
C THR A 72 -6.44 6.52 17.37
N ASP A 73 -6.78 7.43 18.28
CA ASP A 73 -8.08 7.44 18.98
C ASP A 73 -9.25 7.60 18.00
N ILE A 74 -9.11 8.49 17.01
CA ILE A 74 -10.11 8.64 15.92
C ILE A 74 -10.27 7.33 15.15
N LEU A 75 -9.18 6.70 14.73
CA LEU A 75 -9.22 5.44 13.96
C LEU A 75 -9.90 4.32 14.77
N TYR A 76 -9.55 4.14 16.04
CA TYR A 76 -10.18 3.12 16.88
C TYR A 76 -11.63 3.44 17.21
N SER A 77 -11.98 4.70 17.47
CA SER A 77 -13.39 5.11 17.70
C SER A 77 -14.30 4.82 16.52
N MET A 78 -13.76 4.86 15.30
CA MET A 78 -14.48 4.46 14.09
C MET A 78 -14.54 2.95 13.95
N LEU A 79 -13.43 2.24 14.21
CA LEU A 79 -13.36 0.79 14.11
C LEU A 79 -14.36 0.10 15.02
N GLU A 80 -14.57 0.60 16.24
CA GLU A 80 -15.58 0.10 17.19
C GLU A 80 -17.03 0.17 16.67
N LYS A 81 -17.30 1.01 15.65
CA LYS A 81 -18.64 1.14 15.03
C LYS A 81 -18.86 0.22 13.84
N MET A 82 -17.83 -0.52 13.44
CA MET A 82 -17.91 -1.47 12.34
C MET A 82 -18.46 -2.82 12.84
N ASP A 83 -19.30 -3.45 12.01
CA ASP A 83 -19.95 -4.72 12.37
C ASP A 83 -19.17 -5.96 11.89
N ASP A 84 -18.09 -5.77 11.10
CA ASP A 84 -17.32 -6.85 10.50
C ASP A 84 -16.03 -7.11 11.29
N SER A 85 -15.55 -8.34 11.26
CA SER A 85 -14.31 -8.73 11.93
C SER A 85 -13.04 -8.38 11.14
N GLU A 86 -13.17 -8.17 9.82
CA GLU A 86 -12.06 -7.76 8.95
C GLU A 86 -12.44 -6.49 8.20
N ILE A 87 -11.71 -5.43 8.44
CA ILE A 87 -12.01 -4.08 7.96
C ILE A 87 -10.84 -3.55 7.14
N LEU A 88 -11.13 -3.00 5.97
CA LEU A 88 -10.20 -2.12 5.26
C LEU A 88 -10.28 -0.72 5.87
N VAL A 89 -9.20 -0.28 6.46
CA VAL A 89 -9.03 1.05 7.05
C VAL A 89 -8.22 1.91 6.08
N TYR A 90 -8.81 3.00 5.61
CA TYR A 90 -8.18 3.98 4.74
C TYR A 90 -8.30 5.36 5.36
N TRP A 91 -7.23 6.15 5.36
CA TRP A 91 -7.28 7.56 5.71
C TRP A 91 -6.39 8.39 4.80
N GLN A 92 -6.77 9.65 4.62
CA GLN A 92 -5.98 10.62 3.87
C GLN A 92 -6.04 12.00 4.51
N LEU A 93 -5.01 12.78 4.25
CA LEU A 93 -4.92 14.18 4.61
C LEU A 93 -4.68 14.99 3.36
N THR A 94 -5.54 15.98 3.08
CA THR A 94 -5.35 16.94 2.00
C THR A 94 -4.75 18.23 2.54
N ARG A 95 -4.15 19.06 1.71
CA ARG A 95 -3.65 20.39 2.14
C ARG A 95 -4.78 21.34 2.57
N GLY A 96 -6.02 21.00 2.34
CA GLY A 96 -7.19 21.75 2.77
C GLY A 96 -8.03 22.30 1.62
N THR A 97 -9.03 23.12 1.99
CA THR A 97 -10.01 23.69 1.09
C THR A 97 -9.65 25.14 0.79
N ALA A 98 -9.39 25.46 -0.48
CA ALA A 98 -8.97 26.79 -0.92
C ALA A 98 -9.32 27.04 -2.39
N ILE A 99 -9.36 28.31 -2.80
CA ILE A 99 -9.47 28.70 -4.21
C ILE A 99 -8.32 28.04 -5.00
N ARG A 100 -8.65 27.52 -6.19
CA ARG A 100 -7.68 26.83 -7.05
C ARG A 100 -6.52 27.75 -7.43
N ASN A 101 -5.36 27.47 -6.86
CA ASN A 101 -4.07 28.08 -7.20
C ASN A 101 -2.97 27.05 -7.01
N HIS A 102 -1.89 27.10 -7.85
CA HIS A 102 -0.76 26.18 -7.73
C HIS A 102 0.12 26.43 -6.50
N ILE A 103 0.19 27.69 -6.04
CA ILE A 103 0.90 27.99 -4.79
C ILE A 103 0.15 27.42 -3.58
N PHE A 104 0.83 27.23 -2.49
CA PHE A 104 0.20 26.80 -1.25
C PHE A 104 -0.81 27.87 -0.78
N PRO A 105 -1.93 27.44 -0.18
CA PRO A 105 -2.90 28.36 0.40
C PRO A 105 -2.30 29.10 1.59
N ASP A 106 -3.00 30.12 2.06
CA ASP A 106 -2.65 30.83 3.29
C ASP A 106 -2.56 29.87 4.48
N ALA A 107 -1.66 30.17 5.43
CA ALA A 107 -1.41 29.33 6.60
C ALA A 107 -2.62 29.13 7.53
N SER A 108 -3.68 29.96 7.40
CA SER A 108 -4.95 29.76 8.11
C SER A 108 -5.80 28.60 7.57
N VAL A 109 -5.53 28.15 6.34
CA VAL A 109 -6.21 26.98 5.75
C VAL A 109 -5.73 25.71 6.43
N LYS A 110 -6.66 25.03 7.08
CA LYS A 110 -6.36 23.77 7.78
C LYS A 110 -6.42 22.60 6.82
N PRO A 111 -5.51 21.61 6.94
CA PRO A 111 -5.61 20.33 6.26
C PRO A 111 -6.91 19.60 6.60
N ASN A 112 -7.45 18.85 5.62
CA ASN A 112 -8.66 18.05 5.81
C ASN A 112 -8.30 16.57 5.98
N LEU A 113 -8.77 15.99 7.08
CA LEU A 113 -8.68 14.55 7.33
C LEU A 113 -10.00 13.89 6.96
N TRP A 114 -9.94 12.89 6.09
CA TRP A 114 -11.06 11.99 5.89
C TRP A 114 -10.62 10.53 6.01
N ILE A 115 -11.53 9.71 6.51
CA ILE A 115 -11.29 8.29 6.76
C ILE A 115 -12.45 7.52 6.17
N THR A 116 -12.16 6.36 5.60
CA THR A 116 -13.19 5.39 5.20
C THR A 116 -12.88 4.03 5.79
N MET A 117 -13.91 3.38 6.31
CA MET A 117 -13.84 2.00 6.76
C MET A 117 -14.93 1.19 6.09
N LYS A 118 -14.56 0.02 5.60
CA LYS A 118 -15.48 -0.92 4.94
C LYS A 118 -15.01 -2.35 5.17
N PRO A 119 -15.89 -3.36 5.02
CA PRO A 119 -15.49 -4.75 5.10
C PRO A 119 -14.26 -5.03 4.24
N GLY A 120 -13.25 -5.67 4.84
CA GLY A 120 -12.09 -6.19 4.13
C GLY A 120 -12.53 -7.34 3.22
N LYS A 121 -11.85 -7.53 2.11
CA LYS A 121 -12.00 -8.78 1.36
C LYS A 121 -11.01 -9.77 1.94
N ASN A 122 -11.48 -10.94 2.35
CA ASN A 122 -10.61 -12.04 2.73
C ASN A 122 -9.57 -12.27 1.62
N SER A 123 -8.35 -11.86 1.89
CA SER A 123 -7.23 -12.18 1.01
C SER A 123 -6.94 -13.66 1.19
N ASN A 124 -7.14 -14.46 0.13
CA ASN A 124 -6.64 -15.84 0.13
C ASN A 124 -5.12 -15.77 -0.15
N PRO A 125 -4.26 -15.98 0.86
CA PRO A 125 -2.82 -15.89 0.68
C PRO A 125 -2.26 -17.02 -0.20
N ASP A 126 -2.97 -18.14 -0.33
CA ASP A 126 -2.54 -19.30 -1.13
C ASP A 126 -2.85 -19.13 -2.63
N ARG A 127 -3.57 -18.08 -3.02
CA ARG A 127 -3.79 -17.79 -4.43
C ARG A 127 -2.49 -17.39 -5.11
N ALA A 128 -2.29 -17.88 -6.33
CA ALA A 128 -1.23 -17.38 -7.20
C ALA A 128 -1.77 -16.28 -8.14
N LEU A 129 -0.96 -15.26 -8.42
CA LEU A 129 -1.34 -14.15 -9.30
C LEU A 129 -0.77 -14.35 -10.70
N LYS A 130 -1.60 -14.11 -11.70
CA LYS A 130 -1.14 -13.74 -13.03
C LYS A 130 -0.74 -12.28 -13.03
N LEU A 131 0.33 -11.96 -13.73
CA LEU A 131 0.95 -10.65 -13.74
C LEU A 131 1.06 -10.14 -15.18
N THR A 132 0.88 -8.84 -15.37
CA THR A 132 1.29 -8.12 -16.58
C THR A 132 2.32 -7.07 -16.22
N SER A 133 2.92 -6.41 -17.19
CA SER A 133 3.91 -5.36 -16.96
C SER A 133 3.66 -4.13 -17.83
N THR A 134 4.21 -2.99 -17.44
CA THR A 134 4.14 -1.76 -18.23
C THR A 134 5.30 -0.84 -17.89
N GLU A 135 5.66 0.04 -18.83
CA GLU A 135 6.63 1.10 -18.55
C GLU A 135 6.15 2.00 -17.43
N ASP A 136 7.04 2.29 -16.47
CA ASP A 136 6.78 3.16 -15.34
C ASP A 136 6.88 4.64 -15.74
N THR A 137 5.74 5.24 -16.03
CA THR A 137 5.62 6.67 -16.38
C THR A 137 5.28 7.55 -15.18
N ARG A 138 5.34 7.03 -13.96
CA ARG A 138 5.10 7.82 -12.74
C ARG A 138 6.21 8.86 -12.54
N PHE A 139 5.90 9.92 -11.79
CA PHE A 139 6.87 10.96 -11.41
C PHE A 139 7.93 10.42 -10.40
N LEU A 140 8.98 11.21 -10.14
CA LEU A 140 10.12 10.82 -9.28
C LEU A 140 9.87 11.10 -7.78
N HIS A 141 8.68 10.80 -7.29
CA HIS A 141 8.28 10.96 -5.89
C HIS A 141 7.46 9.75 -5.41
N CYS A 142 7.74 8.55 -5.95
CA CYS A 142 7.00 7.34 -5.59
C CYS A 142 7.24 6.92 -4.13
N ASN A 143 8.32 7.41 -3.52
CA ASN A 143 8.60 7.25 -2.08
C ASN A 143 7.61 7.98 -1.17
N ILE A 144 6.78 8.88 -1.70
CA ILE A 144 5.74 9.60 -0.96
C ILE A 144 4.39 8.96 -1.26
N LYS A 145 3.63 8.61 -0.24
CA LYS A 145 2.30 8.00 -0.44
C LYS A 145 1.24 9.06 -0.76
N THR A 146 1.38 9.67 -1.96
CA THR A 146 0.53 10.77 -2.45
C THR A 146 -0.78 10.29 -3.07
N LEU A 147 -1.73 11.21 -3.26
CA LEU A 147 -2.99 10.99 -3.97
C LEU A 147 -2.84 11.02 -5.52
N ASN A 148 -1.64 11.22 -6.05
CA ASN A 148 -1.35 11.32 -7.48
C ASN A 148 -1.17 9.92 -8.10
N LEU A 149 -2.27 9.20 -8.30
CA LEU A 149 -2.28 7.77 -8.63
C LEU A 149 -2.76 7.46 -10.06
N LEU A 150 -2.85 8.45 -10.96
CA LEU A 150 -3.39 8.20 -12.30
C LEU A 150 -2.62 7.11 -13.08
N PRO A 151 -1.28 7.09 -13.13
CA PRO A 151 -0.55 5.99 -13.78
C PRO A 151 -0.79 4.64 -13.10
N ASN A 152 -0.94 4.61 -11.78
CA ASN A 152 -1.25 3.40 -11.02
C ASN A 152 -2.66 2.87 -11.35
N VAL A 153 -3.66 3.76 -11.51
CA VAL A 153 -5.02 3.40 -11.91
C VAL A 153 -5.01 2.82 -13.33
N MET A 154 -4.28 3.44 -14.27
CA MET A 154 -4.15 2.93 -15.64
C MET A 154 -3.47 1.56 -15.68
N ALA A 155 -2.44 1.34 -14.88
CA ALA A 155 -1.75 0.06 -14.80
C ALA A 155 -2.65 -1.03 -14.15
N ALA A 156 -3.40 -0.69 -13.12
CA ALA A 156 -4.36 -1.61 -12.49
C ALA A 156 -5.48 -1.99 -13.47
N GLN A 157 -5.98 -1.03 -14.28
CA GLN A 157 -6.97 -1.29 -15.33
C GLN A 157 -6.41 -2.22 -16.41
N LYS A 158 -5.15 -2.01 -16.84
CA LYS A 158 -4.46 -2.91 -17.76
C LYS A 158 -4.39 -4.34 -17.22
N ALA A 159 -4.09 -4.51 -15.94
CA ALA A 159 -4.07 -5.83 -15.31
C ALA A 159 -5.46 -6.49 -15.34
N GLU A 160 -6.51 -5.76 -14.99
CA GLU A 160 -7.90 -6.25 -15.01
C GLU A 160 -8.30 -6.70 -16.43
N GLU A 161 -8.05 -5.89 -17.46
CA GLU A 161 -8.34 -6.20 -18.86
C GLU A 161 -7.58 -7.43 -19.37
N ALA A 162 -6.37 -7.66 -18.85
CA ALA A 162 -5.56 -8.84 -19.16
C ALA A 162 -5.92 -10.07 -18.31
N GLY A 163 -6.91 -9.99 -17.42
CA GLY A 163 -7.24 -11.07 -16.47
C GLY A 163 -6.12 -11.36 -15.48
N CYS A 164 -5.28 -10.36 -15.19
CA CYS A 164 -4.16 -10.42 -14.26
C CYS A 164 -4.54 -9.83 -12.90
N GLY A 165 -3.88 -10.29 -11.83
CA GLY A 165 -4.13 -9.80 -10.48
C GLY A 165 -3.28 -8.60 -10.10
N GLU A 166 -2.25 -8.23 -10.91
CA GLU A 166 -1.38 -7.10 -10.69
C GLU A 166 -0.60 -6.72 -11.95
N CYS A 167 -0.19 -5.45 -12.04
CA CYS A 167 0.68 -4.94 -13.09
C CYS A 167 2.02 -4.50 -12.51
N ILE A 168 3.12 -5.00 -13.05
CA ILE A 168 4.49 -4.67 -12.66
C ILE A 168 4.96 -3.46 -13.48
N PHE A 169 5.52 -2.47 -12.80
CA PHE A 169 6.20 -1.33 -13.41
C PHE A 169 7.69 -1.61 -13.64
N HIS A 170 8.22 -1.14 -14.77
CA HIS A 170 9.65 -1.15 -15.07
C HIS A 170 10.06 0.15 -15.77
N ARG A 171 11.30 0.59 -15.57
CA ARG A 171 11.92 1.72 -16.29
C ARG A 171 13.06 1.17 -17.15
N GLY A 172 12.84 1.16 -18.47
CA GLY A 172 13.66 0.36 -19.34
C GLY A 172 13.64 -1.10 -18.91
N ASP A 173 14.81 -1.67 -18.55
CA ASP A 173 14.88 -3.07 -18.09
C ASP A 173 14.75 -3.23 -16.55
N ILE A 174 14.79 -2.16 -15.80
CA ILE A 174 14.77 -2.22 -14.32
C ILE A 174 13.36 -2.25 -13.78
N VAL A 175 13.05 -3.30 -12.99
CA VAL A 175 11.78 -3.44 -12.27
C VAL A 175 11.74 -2.47 -11.10
N THR A 176 10.62 -1.76 -10.93
CA THR A 176 10.41 -0.86 -9.79
C THR A 176 9.48 -1.47 -8.76
N GLU A 177 8.17 -1.35 -8.95
CA GLU A 177 7.15 -1.96 -8.08
C GLU A 177 5.90 -2.34 -8.89
N CYS A 178 4.78 -2.60 -8.24
CA CYS A 178 3.51 -2.85 -8.92
C CYS A 178 2.56 -1.65 -8.86
N ALA A 179 1.41 -1.75 -9.52
CA ALA A 179 0.39 -0.68 -9.56
C ALA A 179 -0.05 -0.24 -8.15
N HIS A 180 -0.15 -1.16 -7.19
CA HIS A 180 -0.51 -0.84 -5.80
C HIS A 180 0.15 -1.76 -4.76
N SER A 181 1.28 -2.37 -5.11
CA SER A 181 2.04 -3.33 -4.30
C SER A 181 3.54 -3.19 -4.59
N ASN A 182 4.40 -3.69 -3.71
CA ASN A 182 5.80 -3.91 -4.07
C ASN A 182 5.98 -5.32 -4.68
N VAL A 183 6.98 -5.48 -5.54
CA VAL A 183 7.42 -6.77 -6.07
C VAL A 183 8.84 -7.06 -5.59
N SER A 184 9.08 -8.33 -5.26
CA SER A 184 10.38 -8.88 -4.88
C SER A 184 10.54 -10.25 -5.51
N ILE A 185 11.74 -10.76 -5.58
CA ILE A 185 12.03 -12.11 -6.09
C ILE A 185 12.81 -12.93 -5.06
N LEU A 186 12.63 -14.25 -5.11
CA LEU A 186 13.60 -15.20 -4.57
C LEU A 186 14.43 -15.73 -5.73
N LYS A 187 15.75 -15.73 -5.60
CA LYS A 187 16.68 -16.30 -6.56
C LYS A 187 17.87 -16.86 -5.81
N ASP A 188 18.18 -18.12 -6.07
CA ASP A 188 19.31 -18.83 -5.45
C ASP A 188 19.32 -18.71 -3.90
N GLY A 189 18.13 -18.74 -3.28
CA GLY A 189 17.96 -18.63 -1.83
C GLY A 189 18.09 -17.22 -1.27
N VAL A 190 18.24 -16.19 -2.11
CA VAL A 190 18.32 -14.76 -1.73
C VAL A 190 17.00 -14.08 -1.99
N PHE A 191 16.51 -13.26 -1.03
CA PHE A 191 15.39 -12.36 -1.23
C PHE A 191 15.91 -11.04 -1.81
N ILE A 192 15.52 -10.72 -3.05
CA ILE A 192 15.95 -9.53 -3.78
C ILE A 192 14.77 -8.57 -3.95
N THR A 193 14.97 -7.30 -3.66
CA THR A 193 13.94 -6.28 -3.74
C THR A 193 14.54 -4.92 -4.10
N HIS A 194 13.83 -4.14 -4.90
CA HIS A 194 14.28 -2.79 -5.27
C HIS A 194 14.55 -1.94 -4.01
N PRO A 195 15.63 -1.14 -3.93
CA PRO A 195 15.93 -0.28 -2.79
C PRO A 195 14.86 0.80 -2.62
N THR A 196 14.69 1.29 -1.38
CA THR A 196 13.77 2.41 -1.12
C THR A 196 14.38 3.73 -1.59
N ASP A 197 14.09 4.08 -2.82
CA ASP A 197 14.49 5.32 -3.49
C ASP A 197 13.26 6.11 -4.00
N HIS A 198 13.44 6.97 -4.99
CA HIS A 198 12.36 7.76 -5.59
C HIS A 198 11.44 6.96 -6.53
N TYR A 199 11.76 5.72 -6.85
CA TYR A 199 11.03 4.91 -7.83
C TYR A 199 9.99 3.98 -7.19
N ILE A 200 10.11 3.69 -5.90
CA ILE A 200 9.18 2.80 -5.20
C ILE A 200 8.66 3.41 -3.89
N LEU A 201 7.47 2.97 -3.49
CA LEU A 201 6.97 3.24 -2.15
C LEU A 201 7.73 2.38 -1.13
N PRO A 202 8.20 2.94 0.02
CA PRO A 202 8.69 2.15 1.15
C PRO A 202 7.52 1.39 1.79
N GLY A 203 7.17 0.24 1.20
CA GLY A 203 6.01 -0.55 1.61
C GLY A 203 6.18 -1.16 3.00
N ILE A 204 5.14 -1.08 3.83
CA ILE A 204 5.16 -1.68 5.18
C ILE A 204 5.32 -3.20 5.08
N SER A 205 4.57 -3.84 4.17
CA SER A 205 4.71 -5.28 3.94
C SER A 205 6.08 -5.68 3.42
N ARG A 206 6.68 -4.87 2.53
CA ARG A 206 8.06 -5.07 2.08
C ARG A 206 9.05 -4.99 3.25
N MET A 207 8.92 -3.97 4.10
CA MET A 207 9.76 -3.80 5.30
C MET A 207 9.63 -5.00 6.24
N HIS A 208 8.41 -5.46 6.49
CA HIS A 208 8.17 -6.64 7.32
C HIS A 208 8.76 -7.91 6.70
N LEU A 209 8.66 -8.10 5.37
CA LEU A 209 9.29 -9.23 4.69
C LEU A 209 10.81 -9.25 4.88
N ILE A 210 11.47 -8.10 4.76
CA ILE A 210 12.91 -7.98 5.04
C ILE A 210 13.24 -8.37 6.49
N GLN A 211 12.40 -7.94 7.45
CA GLN A 211 12.58 -8.32 8.86
C GLN A 211 12.40 -9.83 9.06
N GLU A 212 11.38 -10.44 8.43
CA GLU A 212 11.17 -11.89 8.51
C GLU A 212 12.29 -12.68 7.81
N CYS A 213 12.80 -12.21 6.67
CA CYS A 213 13.97 -12.79 6.04
C CYS A 213 15.17 -12.81 7.00
N LYS A 214 15.47 -11.69 7.67
CA LYS A 214 16.53 -11.60 8.66
C LYS A 214 16.33 -12.57 9.83
N ARG A 215 15.10 -12.67 10.35
CA ARG A 215 14.73 -13.60 11.42
C ARG A 215 14.92 -15.07 11.00
N LEU A 216 14.59 -15.39 9.76
CA LEU A 216 14.70 -16.72 9.18
C LEU A 216 16.10 -17.04 8.62
N ARG A 217 17.04 -16.08 8.70
CA ARG A 217 18.38 -16.16 8.12
C ARG A 217 18.37 -16.37 6.60
N ILE A 218 17.39 -15.77 5.92
CA ILE A 218 17.37 -15.68 4.46
C ILE A 218 18.17 -14.44 4.07
N PRO A 219 19.19 -14.54 3.22
CA PRO A 219 19.94 -13.39 2.74
C PRO A 219 19.01 -12.41 2.03
N VAL A 220 19.26 -11.09 2.22
CA VAL A 220 18.50 -10.01 1.61
C VAL A 220 19.44 -9.15 0.77
N ASP A 221 19.02 -8.89 -0.46
CA ASP A 221 19.69 -7.96 -1.36
C ASP A 221 18.70 -6.84 -1.74
N GLU A 222 19.03 -5.62 -1.35
CA GLU A 222 18.25 -4.42 -1.69
C GLU A 222 18.87 -3.69 -2.87
N THR A 223 19.05 -4.39 -4.00
CA THR A 223 19.51 -3.83 -5.28
C THR A 223 18.43 -3.91 -6.35
N PRO A 224 18.43 -3.00 -7.34
CA PRO A 224 17.53 -3.11 -8.48
C PRO A 224 17.76 -4.43 -9.24
N PHE A 225 16.67 -5.04 -9.71
CA PHE A 225 16.72 -6.21 -10.57
C PHE A 225 15.99 -5.96 -11.89
N THR A 226 16.36 -6.73 -12.90
CA THR A 226 15.88 -6.55 -14.27
C THR A 226 14.61 -7.36 -14.56
N MET A 227 13.92 -7.01 -15.65
CA MET A 227 12.82 -7.83 -16.19
C MET A 227 13.29 -9.25 -16.54
N LYS A 228 14.54 -9.41 -17.02
CA LYS A 228 15.13 -10.72 -17.27
C LYS A 228 15.24 -11.54 -15.98
N GLU A 229 15.79 -10.96 -14.92
CA GLU A 229 15.89 -11.61 -13.61
C GLU A 229 14.54 -11.94 -13.01
N LEU A 230 13.53 -11.10 -13.25
CA LEU A 230 12.14 -11.37 -12.85
C LEU A 230 11.59 -12.63 -13.54
N TYR A 231 11.82 -12.81 -14.86
CA TYR A 231 11.42 -14.02 -15.59
C TYR A 231 12.19 -15.28 -15.13
N GLU A 232 13.44 -15.12 -14.72
CA GLU A 232 14.30 -16.21 -14.30
C GLU A 232 14.19 -16.55 -12.81
N ALA A 233 13.45 -15.74 -12.04
CA ALA A 233 13.30 -15.88 -10.60
C ALA A 233 12.82 -17.27 -10.17
N ASP A 234 13.22 -17.71 -9.00
CA ASP A 234 12.72 -18.93 -8.40
C ASP A 234 11.30 -18.74 -7.87
N GLU A 235 11.01 -17.56 -7.29
CA GLU A 235 9.67 -17.12 -6.93
C GLU A 235 9.52 -15.61 -7.15
N ILE A 236 8.32 -15.19 -7.53
CA ILE A 236 7.93 -13.77 -7.57
C ILE A 236 6.97 -13.51 -6.39
N ILE A 237 7.26 -12.50 -5.59
CA ILE A 237 6.51 -12.12 -4.40
C ILE A 237 5.90 -10.74 -4.59
N VAL A 238 4.58 -10.67 -4.55
CA VAL A 238 3.83 -9.40 -4.54
C VAL A 238 3.35 -9.13 -3.12
N SER A 239 3.62 -7.94 -2.59
CA SER A 239 3.31 -7.60 -1.20
C SER A 239 2.63 -6.25 -1.04
N SER A 240 1.57 -6.20 -0.24
CA SER A 240 0.90 -4.97 0.19
C SER A 240 0.14 -5.20 1.50
N SER A 241 -0.23 -4.11 2.19
CA SER A 241 -0.98 -4.21 3.46
C SER A 241 -2.36 -4.87 3.31
N THR A 242 -2.92 -4.89 2.10
CA THR A 242 -4.25 -5.48 1.84
C THR A 242 -4.19 -6.87 1.21
N LYS A 243 -3.13 -7.18 0.45
CA LYS A 243 -2.92 -8.52 -0.14
C LYS A 243 -2.06 -9.40 0.76
N LEU A 244 -1.42 -8.81 1.79
CA LEU A 244 -0.36 -9.42 2.57
C LEU A 244 0.81 -9.83 1.66
N ILE A 245 1.09 -11.11 1.50
CA ILE A 245 2.04 -11.61 0.52
C ILE A 245 1.43 -12.71 -0.32
N VAL A 246 1.59 -12.62 -1.63
CA VAL A 246 1.12 -13.60 -2.60
C VAL A 246 2.18 -13.85 -3.66
N ARG A 247 2.20 -15.07 -4.22
CA ARG A 247 3.15 -15.41 -5.27
C ARG A 247 2.62 -15.05 -6.67
N GLY A 248 3.53 -14.66 -7.59
CA GLY A 248 3.27 -14.62 -9.02
C GLY A 248 3.50 -15.99 -9.65
N CYS A 249 2.63 -16.42 -10.56
CA CYS A 249 2.75 -17.71 -11.27
C CYS A 249 2.83 -17.57 -12.78
N GLU A 250 2.46 -16.42 -13.33
CA GLU A 250 2.46 -16.12 -14.75
C GLU A 250 2.83 -14.65 -14.96
N LEU A 251 3.66 -14.33 -15.94
CA LEU A 251 4.00 -12.98 -16.35
C LEU A 251 3.89 -12.88 -17.88
N GLU A 252 3.03 -11.97 -18.37
CA GLU A 252 2.75 -11.81 -19.81
C GLU A 252 2.43 -13.13 -20.51
N GLY A 253 1.57 -13.96 -19.89
CA GLY A 253 1.17 -15.26 -20.42
C GLY A 253 2.21 -16.37 -20.28
N LYS A 254 3.40 -16.12 -19.73
CA LYS A 254 4.46 -17.11 -19.55
C LYS A 254 4.52 -17.58 -18.09
N PRO A 255 4.63 -18.88 -17.83
CA PRO A 255 4.83 -19.38 -16.47
C PRO A 255 6.12 -18.82 -15.85
N VAL A 256 6.05 -18.42 -14.58
CA VAL A 256 7.18 -17.90 -13.79
C VAL A 256 7.12 -18.44 -12.37
N GLY A 257 8.25 -18.43 -11.67
CA GLY A 257 8.34 -18.89 -10.29
C GLY A 257 8.13 -20.40 -10.14
N GLY A 258 7.77 -20.83 -8.92
CA GLY A 258 7.48 -22.22 -8.59
C GLY A 258 8.72 -23.13 -8.47
N LYS A 259 9.93 -22.55 -8.39
CA LYS A 259 11.19 -23.29 -8.25
C LYS A 259 11.65 -23.39 -6.79
N ALA A 260 11.18 -22.51 -5.91
CA ALA A 260 11.49 -22.52 -4.49
C ALA A 260 10.23 -22.45 -3.59
N PRO A 261 9.23 -23.33 -3.79
CA PRO A 261 7.95 -23.24 -3.11
C PRO A 261 8.04 -23.37 -1.58
N GLU A 262 8.98 -24.18 -1.08
CA GLU A 262 9.18 -24.36 0.35
C GLU A 262 9.75 -23.09 1.02
N LEU A 263 10.69 -22.41 0.35
CA LEU A 263 11.25 -21.16 0.86
C LEU A 263 10.21 -20.03 0.85
N PHE A 264 9.44 -19.94 -0.24
CA PHE A 264 8.31 -19.02 -0.30
C PHE A 264 7.30 -19.29 0.82
N LYS A 265 6.89 -20.56 0.98
CA LYS A 265 5.91 -20.94 2.02
C LYS A 265 6.42 -20.61 3.42
N LYS A 266 7.69 -20.90 3.71
CA LYS A 266 8.32 -20.55 4.99
C LYS A 266 8.26 -19.04 5.27
N LEU A 267 8.53 -18.20 4.27
CA LEU A 267 8.46 -16.74 4.39
C LEU A 267 7.02 -16.26 4.53
N GLN A 268 6.10 -16.86 3.78
CA GLN A 268 4.67 -16.57 3.85
C GLN A 268 4.11 -16.89 5.22
N ASP A 269 4.39 -18.06 5.76
CA ASP A 269 3.93 -18.47 7.09
C ASP A 269 4.44 -17.52 8.17
N ALA A 270 5.72 -17.17 8.13
CA ALA A 270 6.30 -16.21 9.06
C ALA A 270 5.61 -14.83 9.02
N TYR A 271 5.27 -14.36 7.82
CA TYR A 271 4.54 -13.10 7.67
C TYR A 271 3.09 -13.21 8.17
N LEU A 272 2.39 -14.31 7.88
CA LEU A 272 1.02 -14.55 8.35
C LEU A 272 0.96 -14.72 9.87
N GLU A 273 1.93 -15.39 10.48
CA GLU A 273 2.08 -15.46 11.94
C GLU A 273 2.24 -14.06 12.56
N ARG A 274 3.02 -13.19 11.92
CA ARG A 274 3.13 -11.79 12.35
C ARG A 274 1.79 -11.07 12.28
N PHE A 275 1.09 -11.19 11.14
CA PHE A 275 -0.23 -10.59 10.97
C PHE A 275 -1.20 -11.07 12.05
N GLN A 276 -1.28 -12.37 12.30
CA GLN A 276 -2.12 -12.96 13.33
C GLN A 276 -1.77 -12.45 14.73
N ARG A 277 -0.49 -12.42 15.08
CA ARG A 277 -0.01 -11.94 16.38
C ARG A 277 -0.39 -10.48 16.63
N GLU A 278 -0.29 -9.63 15.63
CA GLU A 278 -0.59 -8.20 15.74
C GLU A 278 -2.09 -7.90 15.69
N THR A 279 -2.89 -8.74 15.04
CA THR A 279 -4.35 -8.53 14.91
C THR A 279 -5.19 -9.45 15.82
N GLY A 280 -4.56 -10.31 16.58
CA GLY A 280 -5.25 -11.32 17.41
C GLY A 280 -5.62 -12.57 16.60
N ASN A 281 -5.56 -13.71 17.24
CA ASN A 281 -5.97 -15.00 16.67
C ASN A 281 -7.50 -15.09 16.59
#